data_98100d38bc5b9247f6c7cd132df222a6
#
_entry.id   98100d38bc5b9247f6c7cd132df222a6
#
_cell.length_a   1.000
_cell.length_b   1.000
_cell.length_c   1.000
_cell.angle_alpha   90.00
_cell.angle_beta   90.00
_cell.angle_gamma   90.00
#
_symmetry.space_group_name_H-M   'P 1'
#
loop_
_entity.id
_entity.type
_entity.pdbx_description
1 polymer ?
#
loop_
_entity_poly.entity_id
_entity_poly.type
_entity_poly.pdbx_seq_one_letter_code
_entity_poly.pdbx_strand_id
1 'polypeptide(L)' 'MSRRPVIGVTLDSEQSGGYSKYPWYAIRQNYAEAIAAAGGLPVALPHDPALAPDYLDNIDALVVTGGAFD' A
#
# COMPACT_ATOMS: atom_id res chain seq x y z
N MET A 1 -21.46 -14.32 7.38
CA MET A 1 -20.98 -13.29 6.44
C MET A 1 -19.47 -13.25 6.47
N SER A 2 -18.85 -13.43 5.33
CA SER A 2 -17.39 -13.46 5.29
C SER A 2 -16.82 -12.05 5.17
N ARG A 3 -15.69 -11.83 5.83
CA ARG A 3 -14.93 -10.60 5.72
C ARG A 3 -14.03 -10.68 4.50
N ARG A 4 -13.75 -9.54 3.90
CA ARG A 4 -12.70 -9.48 2.90
C ARG A 4 -11.36 -9.63 3.59
N PRO A 5 -10.41 -10.39 3.03
CA PRO A 5 -9.06 -10.38 3.58
C PRO A 5 -8.43 -9.00 3.43
N VAL A 6 -7.67 -8.60 4.43
CA VAL A 6 -7.00 -7.30 4.45
C VAL A 6 -5.66 -7.46 3.74
N ILE A 7 -5.48 -6.74 2.65
CA ILE A 7 -4.28 -6.85 1.81
C ILE A 7 -3.48 -5.57 1.96
N GLY A 8 -2.33 -5.65 2.61
CA GLY A 8 -1.44 -4.51 2.73
C GLY A 8 -0.71 -4.27 1.42
N VAL A 9 -0.62 -3.01 1.01
CA VAL A 9 0.01 -2.62 -0.25
C VAL A 9 1.11 -1.62 0.04
N THR A 10 2.32 -1.92 -0.40
CA THR A 10 3.42 -0.97 -0.25
C THR A 10 3.23 0.21 -1.20
N LEU A 11 3.82 1.33 -0.85
CA LEU A 11 3.66 2.59 -1.58
C LEU A 11 5.00 3.05 -2.13
N ASP A 12 4.95 3.87 -3.18
CA ASP A 12 6.12 4.61 -3.64
C ASP A 12 6.31 5.80 -2.72
N SER A 13 7.58 6.10 -2.41
CA SER A 13 7.93 7.28 -1.64
C SER A 13 8.45 8.33 -2.61
N GLU A 14 7.81 9.50 -2.60
CA GLU A 14 8.17 10.59 -3.50
C GLU A 14 8.76 11.75 -2.72
N GLN A 15 9.75 12.38 -3.32
CA GLN A 15 10.38 13.56 -2.72
C GLN A 15 9.48 14.78 -2.88
N SER A 16 9.76 15.80 -2.09
CA SER A 16 9.09 17.08 -2.24
C SER A 16 9.37 17.67 -3.61
N GLY A 17 8.45 18.43 -4.11
CA GLY A 17 8.46 18.96 -5.47
C GLY A 17 7.37 18.27 -6.27
N GLY A 18 7.27 18.54 -7.56
CA GLY A 18 6.23 17.96 -8.37
C GLY A 18 4.84 18.23 -7.79
N TYR A 19 4.13 17.20 -7.40
CA TYR A 19 2.76 17.33 -6.89
C TYR A 19 2.71 18.09 -5.56
N SER A 20 3.67 17.85 -4.66
CA SER A 20 3.61 18.38 -3.30
C SER A 20 4.96 18.96 -2.91
N LYS A 21 4.93 20.05 -2.14
CA LYS A 21 6.16 20.61 -1.59
C LYS A 21 6.68 19.83 -0.38
N TYR A 22 5.93 18.83 0.07
CA TYR A 22 6.35 17.92 1.13
C TYR A 22 6.55 16.53 0.55
N PRO A 23 7.39 15.68 1.16
CA PRO A 23 7.46 14.27 0.74
C PRO A 23 6.09 13.61 0.88
N TRP A 24 5.80 12.67 0.00
CA TRP A 24 4.48 12.04 -0.03
C TRP A 24 4.58 10.60 -0.53
N TYR A 25 3.53 9.84 -0.28
CA TYR A 25 3.41 8.46 -0.75
C TYR A 25 2.43 8.40 -1.91
N ALA A 26 2.66 7.45 -2.79
CA ALA A 26 1.79 7.28 -3.95
C ALA A 26 1.63 5.82 -4.31
N ILE A 27 0.49 5.52 -4.92
CA ILE A 27 0.21 4.21 -5.48
C ILE A 27 -0.70 4.41 -6.68
N ARG A 28 -0.52 3.61 -7.71
CA ARG A 28 -1.41 3.66 -8.86
C ARG A 28 -2.74 3.02 -8.51
N GLN A 29 -3.82 3.60 -9.02
CA GLN A 29 -5.16 3.13 -8.72
C GLN A 29 -5.39 1.68 -9.15
N ASN A 30 -4.73 1.23 -10.21
CA ASN A 30 -4.95 -0.12 -10.72
C ASN A 30 -4.54 -1.21 -9.73
N TYR A 31 -3.59 -0.95 -8.84
CA TYR A 31 -3.25 -1.92 -7.79
C TYR A 31 -4.44 -2.13 -6.86
N ALA A 32 -5.02 -1.04 -6.37
CA ALA A 32 -6.17 -1.13 -5.48
C ALA A 32 -7.37 -1.76 -6.17
N GLU A 33 -7.60 -1.39 -7.42
CA GLU A 33 -8.71 -1.93 -8.21
C GLU A 33 -8.57 -3.43 -8.42
N ALA A 34 -7.37 -3.90 -8.73
CA ALA A 34 -7.13 -5.33 -8.95
C ALA A 34 -7.37 -6.13 -7.68
N ILE A 35 -6.91 -5.61 -6.54
CA ILE A 35 -7.09 -6.27 -5.26
C ILE A 35 -8.57 -6.34 -4.90
N ALA A 36 -9.29 -5.24 -5.07
CA ALA A 36 -10.71 -5.20 -4.78
C ALA A 36 -11.49 -6.15 -5.70
N ALA A 37 -11.12 -6.21 -6.97
CA ALA A 37 -11.78 -7.10 -7.93
C ALA A 37 -11.56 -8.56 -7.56
N ALA A 38 -10.43 -8.89 -6.96
CA ALA A 38 -10.13 -10.24 -6.52
C ALA A 38 -10.77 -10.59 -5.18
N GLY A 39 -11.45 -9.65 -4.54
CA GLY A 39 -12.17 -9.89 -3.29
C GLY A 39 -11.43 -9.43 -2.04
N GLY A 40 -10.28 -8.78 -2.19
CA GLY A 40 -9.53 -8.28 -1.05
C GLY A 40 -9.93 -6.86 -0.66
N LEU A 41 -9.46 -6.45 0.51
CA LEU A 41 -9.59 -5.07 0.99
C LEU A 41 -8.20 -4.44 0.97
N PRO A 42 -7.90 -3.57 -0.01
CA PRO A 42 -6.57 -2.96 -0.06
C PRO A 42 -6.39 -1.91 1.02
N VAL A 43 -5.26 -1.95 1.71
CA VAL A 43 -4.89 -0.91 2.66
C VAL A 43 -3.47 -0.47 2.38
N ALA A 44 -3.24 0.83 2.34
CA ALA A 44 -1.94 1.41 2.05
C ALA A 44 -1.07 1.38 3.29
N LEU A 45 0.21 1.04 3.11
CA LEU A 45 1.15 0.92 4.21
C LEU A 45 2.23 2.00 4.11
N PRO A 46 2.25 2.96 5.05
CA PRO A 46 3.34 3.94 5.10
C PRO A 46 4.68 3.29 5.44
N HIS A 47 5.76 3.99 5.10
CA HIS A 47 7.12 3.49 5.36
C HIS A 47 7.55 3.87 6.77
N ASP A 48 7.32 3.00 7.71
CA ASP A 48 7.76 3.22 9.09
C ASP A 48 8.26 1.89 9.65
N PRO A 49 9.59 1.67 9.65
CA PRO A 49 10.13 0.40 10.10
C PRO A 49 9.75 0.04 11.54
N ALA A 50 9.56 1.06 12.38
CA ALA A 50 9.19 0.80 13.77
C ALA A 50 7.80 0.20 13.89
N LEU A 51 6.93 0.47 12.92
CA LEU A 51 5.57 -0.02 12.91
C LEU A 51 5.37 -1.25 12.02
N ALA A 52 6.40 -1.69 11.31
CA ALA A 52 6.26 -2.81 10.39
C ALA A 52 5.70 -4.07 11.05
N PRO A 53 6.13 -4.46 12.25
CA PRO A 53 5.53 -5.63 12.90
C PRO A 53 4.03 -5.47 13.14
N ASP A 54 3.60 -4.27 13.52
CA ASP A 54 2.19 -4.00 13.75
C ASP A 54 1.39 -4.07 12.46
N TYR A 55 1.93 -3.55 11.36
CA TYR A 55 1.28 -3.67 10.06
C TYR A 55 1.10 -5.12 9.68
N LEU A 56 2.16 -5.93 9.81
CA LEU A 56 2.12 -7.33 9.42
C LEU A 56 1.14 -8.13 10.27
N ASP A 57 0.97 -7.77 11.54
CA ASP A 57 0.01 -8.44 12.41
C ASP A 57 -1.44 -8.15 12.02
N ASN A 58 -1.67 -7.07 11.29
CA ASN A 58 -3.02 -6.60 10.99
C ASN A 58 -3.44 -6.80 9.53
N ILE A 59 -2.62 -7.45 8.73
CA ILE A 59 -2.96 -7.77 7.34
C ILE A 59 -2.95 -9.28 7.13
N ASP A 60 -3.71 -9.72 6.14
CA ASP A 60 -3.75 -11.15 5.78
C ASP A 60 -2.74 -11.49 4.71
N ALA A 61 -2.38 -10.52 3.88
CA ALA A 61 -1.40 -10.71 2.82
C ALA A 61 -0.76 -9.38 2.46
N LEU A 62 0.38 -9.45 1.79
CA LEU A 62 1.15 -8.26 1.41
C LEU A 62 1.37 -8.25 -0.09
N VAL A 63 1.10 -7.10 -0.71
CA VAL A 63 1.44 -6.84 -2.11
C VAL A 63 2.55 -5.80 -2.12
N VAL A 64 3.67 -6.15 -2.75
CA VAL A 64 4.80 -5.24 -2.88
C VAL A 64 4.75 -4.65 -4.29
N THR A 65 4.58 -3.34 -4.37
CA THR A 65 4.56 -2.65 -5.66
C THR A 65 5.98 -2.46 -6.17
N GLY A 66 6.14 -2.36 -7.48
CA GLY A 66 7.47 -2.23 -8.08
C GLY A 66 8.15 -0.89 -7.82
N GLY A 67 7.35 0.13 -7.62
CA GLY A 67 7.90 1.43 -7.35
C GLY A 67 8.59 2.04 -8.55
N ALA A 68 9.59 2.85 -8.27
CA ALA A 68 10.29 3.61 -9.30
C ALA A 68 11.12 2.72 -10.23
N PHE A 69 11.24 1.46 -9.92
CA PHE A 69 12.04 0.54 -10.74
C PHE A 69 11.25 -0.11 -11.87
N ASP A 70 10.01 0.13 -11.90
CA ASP A 70 9.13 -0.48 -12.93
C ASP A 70 9.29 0.16 -14.29
#